data_06b9e7e6320dcecb15cadbd57bec1518
#
_entry.id   06b9e7e6320dcecb15cadbd57bec1518
#
_cell.length_a   1.000
_cell.length_b   1.000
_cell.length_c   1.000
_cell.angle_alpha   90.00
_cell.angle_beta   90.00
_cell.angle_gamma   90.00
#
_symmetry.space_group_name_H-M   'P 1'
#
loop_
_entity.id
_entity.type
_entity.pdbx_description
1 polymer ?
#
loop_
_entity_poly.entity_id
_entity_poly.type
_entity_poly.pdbx_seq_one_letter_code
_entity_poly.pdbx_strand_id
1 'polypeptide(L)'
;MEEFDRFKSLLKSIKSLDELSISFEAKLLLDKLEKQILSQKDFRDIEERYFRKFDDLVVILNGLGSKDDLFLENLPFFYKDRYLSVNGKYRLEIFPSKDVSKKENLKEFVNDVLDVFPNATGMPIVQYFAGEVVIDSFIFAILVSISFLLIFLFFIFKDLKFVLITFSCLLIGVIFTLFFMILFDLNFNFANMISLPLLFSLGVSYPVYFLRRYGELGNLSKVIRSKTPPAILLSASTTICSFSTLAISGHQGTSSMGILLFISLTMTLISSLIFLPLMIKMFKISSR
;
A
#
# COMPACT_ATOMS: atom_id res chain seq x y z
N MET A 1 -2.04 -47.42 15.61
CA MET A 1 -0.60 -47.68 15.43
C MET A 1 -0.24 -47.72 13.95
N GLU A 2 -1.01 -48.42 13.14
CA GLU A 2 -0.79 -48.61 11.70
C GLU A 2 -0.81 -47.30 10.87
N GLU A 3 -1.71 -46.36 11.15
CA GLU A 3 -1.85 -45.10 10.43
C GLU A 3 -0.71 -44.10 10.74
N PHE A 4 -0.25 -44.07 11.99
CA PHE A 4 0.89 -43.23 12.37
C PHE A 4 2.20 -43.69 11.71
N ASP A 5 2.40 -45.00 11.64
CA ASP A 5 3.54 -45.60 10.99
C ASP A 5 3.48 -45.40 9.45
N ARG A 6 2.26 -45.49 8.90
CA ARG A 6 2.00 -45.19 7.48
C ARG A 6 2.25 -43.71 7.15
N PHE A 7 1.86 -42.78 8.01
CA PHE A 7 2.15 -41.38 7.87
C PHE A 7 3.64 -41.07 7.93
N LYS A 8 4.36 -41.69 8.89
CA LYS A 8 5.83 -41.57 8.96
C LYS A 8 6.52 -42.12 7.71
N SER A 9 6.02 -43.23 7.18
CA SER A 9 6.56 -43.83 5.93
C SER A 9 6.32 -42.90 4.73
N LEU A 10 5.14 -42.26 4.63
CA LEU A 10 4.82 -41.28 3.59
C LEU A 10 5.70 -40.02 3.68
N LEU A 11 5.89 -39.47 4.89
CA LEU A 11 6.81 -38.34 5.09
C LEU A 11 8.24 -38.67 4.64
N LYS A 12 8.70 -39.89 4.95
CA LYS A 12 10.02 -40.38 4.53
C LYS A 12 10.11 -40.54 3.01
N SER A 13 9.05 -41.06 2.37
CA SER A 13 8.97 -41.22 0.92
C SER A 13 8.91 -39.86 0.20
N ILE A 14 8.19 -38.88 0.73
CA ILE A 14 8.16 -37.50 0.18
C ILE A 14 9.52 -36.83 0.31
N LYS A 15 10.22 -37.05 1.42
CA LYS A 15 11.58 -36.55 1.64
C LYS A 15 12.61 -37.16 0.66
N SER A 16 12.42 -38.42 0.27
CA SER A 16 13.30 -39.14 -0.68
C SER A 16 13.06 -38.78 -2.15
N LEU A 17 11.98 -38.05 -2.47
CA LEU A 17 11.68 -37.52 -3.81
C LEU A 17 12.50 -36.26 -4.12
N ASP A 18 13.77 -36.27 -3.81
CA ASP A 18 14.68 -35.12 -3.73
C ASP A 18 15.07 -34.49 -5.09
N GLU A 19 14.60 -34.98 -6.21
CA GLU A 19 15.06 -34.51 -7.54
C GLU A 19 14.02 -33.85 -8.44
N LEU A 20 12.74 -33.77 -8.08
CA LEU A 20 11.71 -33.13 -8.92
C LEU A 20 10.83 -32.16 -8.13
N SER A 21 11.20 -30.88 -8.16
CA SER A 21 10.30 -29.70 -8.01
C SER A 21 9.54 -29.48 -6.69
N ILE A 22 10.02 -29.92 -5.56
CA ILE A 22 9.45 -29.45 -4.28
C ILE A 22 10.10 -28.11 -3.93
N SER A 23 9.32 -27.06 -3.81
CA SER A 23 9.83 -25.72 -3.44
C SER A 23 10.55 -25.77 -2.09
N PHE A 24 11.53 -24.87 -1.90
CA PHE A 24 12.27 -24.72 -0.64
C PHE A 24 11.33 -24.54 0.56
N GLU A 25 10.20 -23.84 0.37
CA GLU A 25 9.18 -23.64 1.38
C GLU A 25 8.47 -24.93 1.80
N ALA A 26 8.21 -25.83 0.85
CA ALA A 26 7.60 -27.14 1.14
C ALA A 26 8.55 -28.05 1.91
N LYS A 27 9.86 -28.00 1.62
CA LYS A 27 10.88 -28.72 2.41
C LYS A 27 10.95 -28.20 3.86
N LEU A 28 10.87 -26.89 4.04
CA LEU A 28 10.87 -26.25 5.36
C LEU A 28 9.60 -26.61 6.17
N LEU A 29 8.46 -26.70 5.52
CA LEU A 29 7.20 -27.13 6.11
C LEU A 29 7.22 -28.61 6.52
N LEU A 30 7.78 -29.48 5.68
CA LEU A 30 7.96 -30.90 5.99
C LEU A 30 8.88 -31.11 7.20
N ASP A 31 9.97 -30.37 7.30
CA ASP A 31 10.88 -30.42 8.46
C ASP A 31 10.23 -29.90 9.75
N LYS A 32 9.40 -28.86 9.65
CA LYS A 32 8.62 -28.35 10.79
C LYS A 32 7.56 -29.37 11.24
N LEU A 33 6.85 -30.01 10.30
CA LEU A 33 5.86 -31.06 10.60
C LEU A 33 6.53 -32.26 11.27
N GLU A 34 7.68 -32.73 10.76
CA GLU A 34 8.39 -33.85 11.36
C GLU A 34 8.86 -33.56 12.79
N LYS A 35 9.33 -32.32 13.06
CA LYS A 35 9.72 -31.87 14.40
C LYS A 35 8.56 -31.69 15.37
N GLN A 36 7.38 -31.34 14.87
CA GLN A 36 6.17 -31.16 15.69
C GLN A 36 5.46 -32.49 16.02
N ILE A 37 5.57 -33.50 15.17
CA ILE A 37 4.93 -34.81 15.38
C ILE A 37 5.93 -35.73 16.10
N LEU A 38 6.18 -35.45 17.39
CA LEU A 38 7.10 -36.22 18.22
C LEU A 38 6.47 -37.49 18.83
N SER A 39 5.14 -37.56 18.90
CA SER A 39 4.44 -38.67 19.52
C SER A 39 3.13 -39.03 18.81
N GLN A 40 2.64 -40.23 19.02
CA GLN A 40 1.32 -40.69 18.55
C GLN A 40 0.17 -39.83 19.12
N LYS A 41 0.38 -39.19 20.26
CA LYS A 41 -0.61 -38.29 20.89
C LYS A 41 -0.69 -36.96 20.11
N ASP A 42 0.45 -36.41 19.73
CA ASP A 42 0.51 -35.17 18.93
C ASP A 42 -0.14 -35.39 17.55
N PHE A 43 0.03 -36.60 16.97
CA PHE A 43 -0.62 -36.95 15.71
C PHE A 43 -2.14 -37.02 15.84
N ARG A 44 -2.69 -37.60 16.90
CA ARG A 44 -4.14 -37.63 17.16
C ARG A 44 -4.72 -36.24 17.40
N ASP A 45 -4.02 -35.36 18.13
CA ASP A 45 -4.47 -34.00 18.36
C ASP A 45 -4.50 -33.19 17.05
N ILE A 46 -3.55 -33.43 16.14
CA ILE A 46 -3.53 -32.85 14.80
C ILE A 46 -4.65 -33.46 13.95
N GLU A 47 -4.82 -34.76 13.97
CA GLU A 47 -5.86 -35.47 13.25
C GLU A 47 -7.26 -35.00 13.69
N GLU A 48 -7.56 -34.93 15.00
CA GLU A 48 -8.83 -34.39 15.51
C GLU A 48 -9.04 -32.92 15.11
N ARG A 49 -7.99 -32.11 15.11
CA ARG A 49 -8.11 -30.68 14.83
C ARG A 49 -8.29 -30.36 13.33
N TYR A 50 -7.67 -31.14 12.44
CA TYR A 50 -7.68 -30.88 11.00
C TYR A 50 -8.62 -31.83 10.22
N PHE A 51 -8.70 -33.09 10.59
CA PHE A 51 -9.52 -34.10 9.87
C PHE A 51 -10.98 -34.13 10.32
N ARG A 52 -11.30 -33.72 11.53
CA ARG A 52 -12.70 -33.55 11.96
C ARG A 52 -13.51 -32.66 11.01
N LYS A 53 -12.85 -31.66 10.44
CA LYS A 53 -13.46 -30.83 9.40
C LYS A 53 -13.60 -31.54 8.04
N PHE A 54 -12.79 -32.57 7.80
CA PHE A 54 -12.84 -33.35 6.58
C PHE A 54 -13.99 -34.36 6.62
N ASP A 55 -14.25 -34.97 7.77
CA ASP A 55 -15.40 -35.86 7.97
C ASP A 55 -16.72 -35.08 7.79
N ASP A 56 -16.80 -33.87 8.31
CA ASP A 56 -17.93 -32.97 8.08
C ASP A 56 -18.11 -32.65 6.58
N LEU A 57 -17.03 -32.47 5.86
CA LEU A 57 -17.03 -32.20 4.41
C LEU A 57 -17.45 -33.43 3.61
N VAL A 58 -17.00 -34.61 3.99
CA VAL A 58 -17.40 -35.92 3.40
C VAL A 58 -18.88 -36.18 3.63
N VAL A 59 -19.39 -35.89 4.82
CA VAL A 59 -20.82 -36.01 5.14
C VAL A 59 -21.66 -35.07 4.25
N ILE A 60 -21.19 -33.83 4.03
CA ILE A 60 -21.83 -32.87 3.13
C ILE A 60 -21.79 -33.35 1.69
N LEU A 61 -20.64 -33.82 1.21
CA LEU A 61 -20.48 -34.32 -0.15
C LEU A 61 -21.32 -35.56 -0.43
N ASN A 62 -21.43 -36.46 0.54
CA ASN A 62 -22.31 -37.63 0.44
C ASN A 62 -23.80 -37.25 0.52
N GLY A 63 -24.15 -36.20 1.29
CA GLY A 63 -25.51 -35.65 1.34
C GLY A 63 -25.90 -34.89 0.07
N LEU A 64 -24.97 -34.30 -0.67
CA LEU A 64 -25.22 -33.65 -1.97
C LEU A 64 -25.56 -34.67 -3.07
N GLY A 65 -25.26 -35.96 -2.88
CA GLY A 65 -25.60 -37.03 -3.82
C GLY A 65 -27.06 -37.53 -3.72
N SER A 66 -27.77 -37.26 -2.64
CA SER A 66 -29.18 -37.57 -2.46
C SER A 66 -30.03 -36.32 -2.61
N LYS A 67 -30.82 -36.24 -3.67
CA LYS A 67 -31.65 -35.07 -4.02
C LYS A 67 -32.71 -34.68 -2.99
N ASP A 68 -32.96 -35.49 -1.96
CA ASP A 68 -34.18 -35.38 -1.14
C ASP A 68 -34.02 -34.82 0.28
N ASP A 69 -32.80 -34.64 0.82
CA ASP A 69 -32.64 -34.31 2.25
C ASP A 69 -31.60 -33.27 2.60
N LEU A 70 -31.51 -32.19 1.85
CA LEU A 70 -30.81 -30.97 2.31
C LEU A 70 -31.73 -30.19 3.26
N PHE A 71 -32.12 -30.77 4.36
CA PHE A 71 -32.80 -30.06 5.43
C PHE A 71 -31.81 -29.24 6.23
N LEU A 72 -32.18 -27.96 6.51
CA LEU A 72 -31.45 -27.04 7.38
C LEU A 72 -31.01 -27.68 8.71
N GLU A 73 -31.76 -28.70 9.19
CA GLU A 73 -31.48 -29.41 10.39
C GLU A 73 -30.23 -30.31 10.31
N ASN A 74 -29.88 -30.79 9.12
CA ASN A 74 -28.74 -31.68 8.88
C ASN A 74 -27.44 -30.94 8.51
N LEU A 75 -27.48 -29.60 8.39
CA LEU A 75 -26.28 -28.82 8.11
C LEU A 75 -25.33 -28.85 9.33
N PRO A 76 -24.03 -29.09 9.12
CA PRO A 76 -23.03 -28.96 10.18
C PRO A 76 -23.10 -27.61 10.88
N PHE A 77 -22.86 -27.62 12.21
CA PHE A 77 -22.94 -26.44 13.08
C PHE A 77 -22.15 -25.23 12.50
N PHE A 78 -21.01 -25.49 11.90
CA PHE A 78 -20.16 -24.47 11.23
C PHE A 78 -20.89 -23.68 10.13
N TYR A 79 -21.75 -24.34 9.31
CA TYR A 79 -22.55 -23.66 8.29
C TYR A 79 -23.75 -22.95 8.90
N LYS A 80 -24.41 -23.60 9.89
CA LYS A 80 -25.53 -22.97 10.61
C LYS A 80 -25.10 -21.67 11.27
N ASP A 81 -23.98 -21.68 12.00
CA ASP A 81 -23.45 -20.49 12.69
C ASP A 81 -23.05 -19.37 11.73
N ARG A 82 -22.60 -19.73 10.53
CA ARG A 82 -22.18 -18.75 9.49
C ARG A 82 -23.34 -18.13 8.74
N TYR A 83 -24.40 -18.89 8.45
CA TYR A 83 -25.48 -18.46 7.54
C TYR A 83 -26.84 -18.29 8.22
N LEU A 84 -26.99 -18.73 9.46
CA LEU A 84 -28.21 -18.64 10.25
C LEU A 84 -27.96 -17.85 11.53
N SER A 85 -28.72 -16.78 11.72
CA SER A 85 -28.73 -16.06 12.99
C SER A 85 -29.59 -16.78 14.02
N VAL A 86 -29.29 -16.60 15.32
CA VAL A 86 -30.09 -17.07 16.44
C VAL A 86 -31.56 -16.65 16.33
N ASN A 87 -31.83 -15.52 15.67
CA ASN A 87 -33.19 -14.99 15.46
C ASN A 87 -33.85 -15.52 14.15
N GLY A 88 -33.34 -16.60 13.55
CA GLY A 88 -33.92 -17.21 12.36
C GLY A 88 -33.72 -16.41 11.06
N LYS A 89 -32.82 -15.42 11.04
CA LYS A 89 -32.50 -14.67 9.82
C LYS A 89 -31.39 -15.38 9.05
N TYR A 90 -31.51 -15.37 7.72
CA TYR A 90 -30.52 -15.94 6.82
C TYR A 90 -29.51 -14.88 6.38
N ARG A 91 -28.25 -15.28 6.24
CA ARG A 91 -27.22 -14.48 5.59
C ARG A 91 -27.28 -14.73 4.09
N LEU A 92 -27.53 -13.67 3.33
CA LEU A 92 -27.45 -13.68 1.88
C LEU A 92 -26.08 -13.13 1.46
N GLU A 93 -25.35 -13.88 0.65
CA GLU A 93 -24.10 -13.40 0.04
C GLU A 93 -24.34 -13.07 -1.43
N ILE A 94 -23.98 -11.84 -1.82
CA ILE A 94 -24.13 -11.32 -3.17
C ILE A 94 -22.75 -11.18 -3.78
N PHE A 95 -22.52 -11.77 -4.94
CA PHE A 95 -21.23 -11.75 -5.63
C PHE A 95 -21.31 -10.87 -6.86
N PRO A 96 -20.29 -10.03 -7.12
CA PRO A 96 -20.22 -9.22 -8.32
C PRO A 96 -20.00 -10.10 -9.56
N SER A 97 -20.66 -9.77 -10.67
CA SER A 97 -20.47 -10.43 -11.97
C SER A 97 -19.29 -9.83 -12.76
N LYS A 98 -18.88 -8.60 -12.43
CA LYS A 98 -17.80 -7.86 -13.06
C LYS A 98 -16.61 -7.74 -12.11
N ASP A 99 -15.42 -7.46 -12.66
CA ASP A 99 -14.22 -7.21 -11.89
C ASP A 99 -14.34 -5.90 -11.08
N VAL A 100 -14.51 -6.01 -9.77
CA VAL A 100 -14.65 -4.89 -8.82
C VAL A 100 -13.33 -4.20 -8.48
N SER A 101 -12.20 -4.65 -9.02
CA SER A 101 -10.94 -3.89 -8.95
C SER A 101 -11.02 -2.58 -9.74
N LYS A 102 -11.93 -2.50 -10.70
CA LYS A 102 -12.23 -1.28 -11.45
C LYS A 102 -13.27 -0.45 -10.72
N LYS A 103 -12.95 0.84 -10.49
CA LYS A 103 -13.80 1.76 -9.72
C LYS A 103 -15.24 1.86 -10.26
N GLU A 104 -15.38 1.86 -11.57
CA GLU A 104 -16.70 1.96 -12.24
C GLU A 104 -17.57 0.74 -11.92
N ASN A 105 -17.01 -0.47 -12.03
CA ASN A 105 -17.70 -1.71 -11.73
C ASN A 105 -18.05 -1.84 -10.24
N LEU A 106 -17.12 -1.41 -9.37
CA LEU A 106 -17.34 -1.39 -7.93
C LEU A 106 -18.51 -0.46 -7.57
N LYS A 107 -18.54 0.74 -8.17
CA LYS A 107 -19.61 1.71 -7.96
C LYS A 107 -20.97 1.18 -8.43
N GLU A 108 -21.03 0.59 -9.64
CA GLU A 108 -22.23 -0.04 -10.20
C GLU A 108 -22.73 -1.13 -9.25
N PHE A 109 -21.86 -2.06 -8.87
CA PHE A 109 -22.21 -3.17 -7.97
C PHE A 109 -22.73 -2.68 -6.60
N VAL A 110 -22.07 -1.69 -6.00
CA VAL A 110 -22.48 -1.16 -4.68
C VAL A 110 -23.84 -0.48 -4.77
N ASN A 111 -24.09 0.33 -5.81
CA ASN A 111 -25.37 0.99 -6.00
C ASN A 111 -26.49 -0.03 -6.24
N ASP A 112 -26.31 -1.00 -7.15
CA ASP A 112 -27.28 -2.03 -7.43
C ASP A 112 -27.65 -2.84 -6.20
N VAL A 113 -26.67 -3.15 -5.35
CA VAL A 113 -26.92 -3.88 -4.09
C VAL A 113 -27.66 -3.03 -3.08
N LEU A 114 -27.28 -1.76 -2.91
CA LEU A 114 -27.88 -0.88 -1.90
C LEU A 114 -29.28 -0.41 -2.30
N ASP A 115 -29.58 -0.31 -3.59
CA ASP A 115 -30.92 0.00 -4.09
C ASP A 115 -31.95 -1.09 -3.71
N VAL A 116 -31.51 -2.36 -3.68
CA VAL A 116 -32.37 -3.49 -3.30
C VAL A 116 -32.29 -3.79 -1.79
N PHE A 117 -31.10 -3.69 -1.22
CA PHE A 117 -30.79 -4.00 0.17
C PHE A 117 -30.07 -2.83 0.86
N PRO A 118 -30.76 -1.79 1.34
CA PRO A 118 -30.14 -0.60 1.92
C PRO A 118 -29.26 -0.89 3.14
N ASN A 119 -29.47 -2.01 3.83
CA ASN A 119 -28.70 -2.45 4.99
C ASN A 119 -27.62 -3.48 4.64
N ALA A 120 -27.33 -3.67 3.36
CA ALA A 120 -26.26 -4.57 2.96
C ALA A 120 -24.91 -4.06 3.48
N THR A 121 -24.03 -4.99 3.83
CA THR A 121 -22.68 -4.70 4.33
C THR A 121 -21.71 -5.71 3.73
N GLY A 122 -20.45 -5.35 3.67
CA GLY A 122 -19.42 -6.22 3.13
C GLY A 122 -18.23 -5.44 2.61
N MET A 123 -17.15 -6.16 2.28
CA MET A 123 -15.90 -5.53 1.86
C MET A 123 -16.06 -4.57 0.65
N PRO A 124 -16.80 -4.89 -0.42
CA PRO A 124 -16.98 -3.97 -1.54
C PRO A 124 -17.64 -2.66 -1.13
N ILE A 125 -18.66 -2.69 -0.28
CA ILE A 125 -19.38 -1.50 0.19
C ILE A 125 -18.46 -0.65 1.06
N VAL A 126 -17.76 -1.29 2.01
CA VAL A 126 -16.78 -0.60 2.88
C VAL A 126 -15.66 0.01 2.04
N GLN A 127 -15.14 -0.72 1.07
CA GLN A 127 -14.06 -0.24 0.20
C GLN A 127 -14.50 0.97 -0.65
N TYR A 128 -15.72 0.95 -1.16
CA TYR A 128 -16.27 2.06 -1.94
C TYR A 128 -16.40 3.34 -1.11
N PHE A 129 -17.13 3.29 0.01
CA PHE A 129 -17.32 4.47 0.86
C PHE A 129 -16.05 4.93 1.57
N ALA A 130 -15.24 4.00 2.11
CA ALA A 130 -13.96 4.36 2.69
C ALA A 130 -13.04 4.98 1.64
N GLY A 131 -13.07 4.48 0.41
CA GLY A 131 -12.29 5.04 -0.71
C GLY A 131 -12.64 6.49 -0.99
N GLU A 132 -13.92 6.83 -1.07
CA GLU A 132 -14.37 8.22 -1.30
C GLU A 132 -13.94 9.15 -0.15
N VAL A 133 -14.21 8.76 1.10
CA VAL A 133 -13.83 9.54 2.28
C VAL A 133 -12.32 9.75 2.35
N VAL A 134 -11.53 8.72 2.03
CA VAL A 134 -10.07 8.82 2.02
C VAL A 134 -9.58 9.77 0.94
N ILE A 135 -10.10 9.69 -0.29
CA ILE A 135 -9.71 10.58 -1.39
C ILE A 135 -10.03 12.03 -1.04
N ASP A 136 -11.23 12.33 -0.55
CA ASP A 136 -11.64 13.68 -0.17
C ASP A 136 -10.76 14.22 0.96
N SER A 137 -10.45 13.37 1.96
CA SER A 137 -9.56 13.73 3.06
C SER A 137 -8.14 14.04 2.58
N PHE A 138 -7.61 13.32 1.59
CA PHE A 138 -6.29 13.62 1.02
C PHE A 138 -6.29 14.90 0.19
N ILE A 139 -7.32 15.14 -0.60
CA ILE A 139 -7.47 16.42 -1.33
C ILE A 139 -7.48 17.59 -0.36
N PHE A 140 -8.28 17.48 0.70
CA PHE A 140 -8.32 18.49 1.75
C PHE A 140 -6.95 18.66 2.43
N ALA A 141 -6.26 17.58 2.79
CA ALA A 141 -4.93 17.63 3.40
C ALA A 141 -3.89 18.29 2.49
N ILE A 142 -3.92 18.03 1.17
CA ILE A 142 -3.04 18.67 0.19
C ILE A 142 -3.31 20.18 0.12
N LEU A 143 -4.58 20.60 0.05
CA LEU A 143 -4.93 22.02 0.01
C LEU A 143 -4.51 22.76 1.29
N VAL A 144 -4.73 22.16 2.45
CA VAL A 144 -4.28 22.69 3.75
C VAL A 144 -2.74 22.77 3.77
N SER A 145 -2.04 21.74 3.34
CA SER A 145 -0.56 21.71 3.28
C SER A 145 -0.01 22.80 2.38
N ILE A 146 -0.59 22.98 1.19
CA ILE A 146 -0.17 24.04 0.25
C ILE A 146 -0.45 25.43 0.85
N SER A 147 -1.60 25.63 1.48
CA SER A 147 -1.95 26.91 2.09
C SER A 147 -0.98 27.27 3.22
N PHE A 148 -0.72 26.32 4.11
CA PHE A 148 0.27 26.47 5.19
C PHE A 148 1.68 26.74 4.65
N LEU A 149 2.07 26.02 3.61
CA LEU A 149 3.35 26.18 2.96
C LEU A 149 3.53 27.59 2.39
N LEU A 150 2.53 28.11 1.67
CA LEU A 150 2.59 29.46 1.09
C LEU A 150 2.69 30.55 2.16
N ILE A 151 1.90 30.41 3.23
CA ILE A 151 1.95 31.31 4.40
C ILE A 151 3.36 31.24 5.03
N PHE A 152 3.88 30.06 5.29
CA PHE A 152 5.21 29.85 5.87
C PHE A 152 6.32 30.45 5.01
N LEU A 153 6.29 30.22 3.69
CA LEU A 153 7.24 30.81 2.75
C LEU A 153 7.17 32.34 2.74
N PHE A 154 5.97 32.90 2.84
CA PHE A 154 5.80 34.35 2.94
C PHE A 154 6.44 34.92 4.20
N PHE A 155 6.31 34.26 5.35
CA PHE A 155 6.98 34.67 6.58
C PHE A 155 8.51 34.60 6.49
N ILE A 156 9.05 33.59 5.79
CA ILE A 156 10.49 33.42 5.61
C ILE A 156 11.09 34.49 4.68
N PHE A 157 10.49 34.68 3.52
CA PHE A 157 11.08 35.52 2.46
C PHE A 157 10.60 36.97 2.49
N LYS A 158 9.40 37.23 2.97
CA LYS A 158 8.74 38.55 2.96
C LYS A 158 8.72 39.19 1.57
N ASP A 159 8.87 38.38 0.52
CA ASP A 159 8.86 38.74 -0.88
C ASP A 159 8.10 37.73 -1.69
N LEU A 160 7.02 38.15 -2.33
CA LEU A 160 6.14 37.30 -3.11
C LEU A 160 6.84 36.59 -4.26
N LYS A 161 7.86 37.24 -4.86
CA LYS A 161 8.64 36.68 -5.98
C LYS A 161 9.39 35.42 -5.53
N PHE A 162 10.03 35.46 -4.35
CA PHE A 162 10.71 34.30 -3.78
C PHE A 162 9.73 33.18 -3.39
N VAL A 163 8.54 33.51 -2.90
CA VAL A 163 7.48 32.55 -2.60
C VAL A 163 7.04 31.85 -3.88
N LEU A 164 6.69 32.60 -4.91
CA LEU A 164 6.22 32.06 -6.18
C LEU A 164 7.26 31.20 -6.88
N ILE A 165 8.54 31.61 -6.89
CA ILE A 165 9.58 30.79 -7.52
C ILE A 165 9.87 29.51 -6.74
N THR A 166 9.81 29.55 -5.39
CA THR A 166 9.90 28.35 -4.55
C THR A 166 8.76 27.39 -4.85
N PHE A 167 7.54 27.91 -4.87
CA PHE A 167 6.36 27.12 -5.16
C PHE A 167 6.39 26.53 -6.58
N SER A 168 6.76 27.32 -7.57
CA SER A 168 6.92 26.84 -8.95
C SER A 168 7.98 25.74 -9.07
N CYS A 169 9.08 25.86 -8.32
CA CYS A 169 10.11 24.83 -8.25
C CYS A 169 9.56 23.50 -7.69
N LEU A 170 8.75 23.56 -6.64
CA LEU A 170 8.07 22.37 -6.07
C LEU A 170 7.07 21.77 -7.06
N LEU A 171 6.29 22.61 -7.76
CA LEU A 171 5.35 22.13 -8.79
C LEU A 171 6.06 21.41 -9.93
N ILE A 172 7.22 21.90 -10.37
CA ILE A 172 8.06 21.19 -11.36
C ILE A 172 8.46 19.82 -10.82
N GLY A 173 8.85 19.72 -9.54
CA GLY A 173 9.15 18.44 -8.88
C GLY A 173 7.95 17.48 -8.89
N VAL A 174 6.74 18.00 -8.62
CA VAL A 174 5.49 17.21 -8.69
C VAL A 174 5.22 16.73 -10.12
N ILE A 175 5.33 17.61 -11.12
CA ILE A 175 5.09 17.26 -12.53
C ILE A 175 6.05 16.15 -12.98
N PHE A 176 7.34 16.24 -12.64
CA PHE A 176 8.29 15.16 -12.92
C PHE A 176 7.97 13.88 -12.18
N THR A 177 7.52 13.99 -10.93
CA THR A 177 7.08 12.81 -10.15
C THR A 177 5.93 12.10 -10.86
N LEU A 178 4.89 12.84 -11.27
CA LEU A 178 3.76 12.27 -12.01
C LEU A 178 4.18 11.66 -13.35
N PHE A 179 5.10 12.32 -14.06
CA PHE A 179 5.67 11.79 -15.30
C PHE A 179 6.36 10.44 -15.07
N PHE A 180 7.18 10.32 -14.03
CA PHE A 180 7.85 9.06 -13.70
C PHE A 180 6.87 7.99 -13.19
N MET A 181 5.81 8.38 -12.49
CA MET A 181 4.74 7.43 -12.11
C MET A 181 4.09 6.80 -13.36
N ILE A 182 3.77 7.62 -14.36
CA ILE A 182 3.21 7.11 -15.63
C ILE A 182 4.23 6.23 -16.36
N LEU A 183 5.49 6.66 -16.42
CA LEU A 183 6.57 5.94 -17.12
C LEU A 183 6.81 4.53 -16.52
N PHE A 184 6.70 4.39 -15.19
CA PHE A 184 6.93 3.13 -14.47
C PHE A 184 5.63 2.38 -14.12
N ASP A 185 4.50 2.80 -14.68
CA ASP A 185 3.17 2.21 -14.42
C ASP A 185 2.83 2.12 -12.91
N LEU A 186 3.20 3.17 -12.16
CA LEU A 186 2.94 3.26 -10.74
C LEU A 186 1.58 3.91 -10.49
N ASN A 187 0.63 3.11 -10.00
CA ASN A 187 -0.71 3.59 -9.69
C ASN A 187 -0.79 4.18 -8.27
N PHE A 188 -1.65 5.20 -8.10
CA PHE A 188 -1.99 5.68 -6.78
C PHE A 188 -2.76 4.63 -5.99
N ASN A 189 -2.41 4.49 -4.73
CA ASN A 189 -3.14 3.70 -3.74
C ASN A 189 -3.21 4.46 -2.40
N PHE A 190 -4.04 4.01 -1.48
CA PHE A 190 -4.26 4.69 -0.20
C PHE A 190 -2.97 4.88 0.62
N ALA A 191 -2.00 3.99 0.47
CA ALA A 191 -0.75 4.09 1.20
C ALA A 191 0.20 5.12 0.57
N ASN A 192 0.36 5.12 -0.76
CA ASN A 192 1.32 6.01 -1.41
C ASN A 192 0.80 7.45 -1.59
N MET A 193 -0.52 7.69 -1.53
CA MET A 193 -1.10 9.04 -1.54
C MET A 193 -0.57 9.93 -0.39
N ILE A 194 -0.19 9.33 0.75
CA ILE A 194 0.44 10.03 1.89
C ILE A 194 1.74 10.74 1.46
N SER A 195 2.41 10.24 0.42
CA SER A 195 3.66 10.82 -0.09
C SER A 195 3.49 12.24 -0.65
N LEU A 196 2.31 12.62 -1.13
CA LEU A 196 2.07 13.95 -1.72
C LEU A 196 2.19 15.09 -0.71
N PRO A 197 1.50 15.10 0.45
CA PRO A 197 1.73 16.09 1.49
C PRO A 197 3.18 16.08 2.02
N LEU A 198 3.80 14.90 2.13
CA LEU A 198 5.18 14.76 2.58
C LEU A 198 6.18 15.37 1.59
N LEU A 199 5.94 15.26 0.29
CA LEU A 199 6.76 15.89 -0.74
C LEU A 199 6.83 17.41 -0.53
N PHE A 200 5.71 18.06 -0.26
CA PHE A 200 5.69 19.52 -0.03
C PHE A 200 6.43 19.89 1.24
N SER A 201 6.26 19.14 2.33
CA SER A 201 6.87 19.47 3.61
C SER A 201 8.38 19.17 3.65
N LEU A 202 8.83 18.08 3.05
CA LEU A 202 10.25 17.70 3.01
C LEU A 202 11.01 18.42 1.89
N GLY A 203 10.40 18.46 0.70
CA GLY A 203 11.02 19.02 -0.50
C GLY A 203 11.21 20.52 -0.46
N VAL A 204 10.38 21.27 0.29
CA VAL A 204 10.47 22.75 0.38
C VAL A 204 11.81 23.22 0.94
N SER A 205 12.47 22.43 1.76
CA SER A 205 13.75 22.79 2.36
C SER A 205 14.83 23.07 1.31
N TYR A 206 14.86 22.34 0.21
CA TYR A 206 15.90 22.45 -0.83
C TYR A 206 15.89 23.82 -1.52
N PRO A 207 14.77 24.27 -2.13
CA PRO A 207 14.72 25.58 -2.75
C PRO A 207 14.83 26.72 -1.72
N VAL A 208 14.32 26.56 -0.50
CA VAL A 208 14.43 27.57 0.56
C VAL A 208 15.87 27.84 0.92
N TYR A 209 16.68 26.82 1.18
CA TYR A 209 18.12 27.00 1.48
C TYR A 209 18.86 27.65 0.32
N PHE A 210 18.56 27.26 -0.91
CA PHE A 210 19.19 27.85 -2.09
C PHE A 210 18.85 29.33 -2.24
N LEU A 211 17.57 29.67 -2.15
CA LEU A 211 17.10 31.06 -2.31
C LEU A 211 17.54 31.98 -1.17
N ARG A 212 17.57 31.46 0.06
CA ARG A 212 18.08 32.23 1.19
C ARG A 212 19.54 32.58 0.97
N ARG A 213 20.35 31.62 0.52
CA ARG A 213 21.74 31.88 0.16
C ARG A 213 21.89 32.86 -1.00
N TYR A 214 20.97 32.79 -1.96
CA TYR A 214 20.92 33.76 -3.06
C TYR A 214 20.62 35.17 -2.56
N GLY A 215 19.68 35.34 -1.65
CA GLY A 215 19.37 36.60 -1.01
C GLY A 215 20.58 37.22 -0.27
N GLU A 216 21.40 36.40 0.40
CA GLU A 216 22.61 36.85 1.11
C GLU A 216 23.74 37.24 0.19
N LEU A 217 24.01 36.52 -0.88
CA LEU A 217 25.16 36.72 -1.76
C LEU A 217 24.89 37.65 -2.95
N GLY A 218 23.65 37.86 -3.28
CA GLY A 218 23.23 38.73 -4.37
C GLY A 218 23.63 38.30 -5.79
N ASN A 219 24.31 37.16 -5.90
CA ASN A 219 24.87 36.70 -7.18
C ASN A 219 24.76 35.19 -7.34
N LEU A 220 24.07 34.76 -8.37
CA LEU A 220 23.78 33.32 -8.63
C LEU A 220 25.07 32.50 -8.80
N SER A 221 26.07 33.04 -9.51
CA SER A 221 27.37 32.36 -9.72
C SER A 221 28.11 32.13 -8.40
N LYS A 222 27.99 33.06 -7.46
CA LYS A 222 28.57 32.88 -6.10
C LYS A 222 27.83 31.80 -5.32
N VAL A 223 26.51 31.70 -5.44
CA VAL A 223 25.71 30.64 -4.80
C VAL A 223 26.08 29.26 -5.33
N ILE A 224 26.14 29.12 -6.67
CA ILE A 224 26.47 27.82 -7.30
C ILE A 224 27.88 27.35 -6.89
N ARG A 225 28.83 28.28 -6.74
CA ARG A 225 30.21 27.97 -6.32
C ARG A 225 30.39 27.87 -4.79
N SER A 226 29.32 28.16 -4.02
CA SER A 226 29.37 28.08 -2.56
C SER A 226 29.24 26.64 -2.07
N LYS A 227 29.38 26.44 -0.75
CA LYS A 227 29.13 25.13 -0.11
C LYS A 227 27.64 24.78 0.02
N THR A 228 26.72 25.66 -0.39
CA THR A 228 25.28 25.44 -0.24
C THR A 228 24.73 24.31 -1.12
N PRO A 229 25.00 24.23 -2.44
CA PRO A 229 24.52 23.15 -3.28
C PRO A 229 25.01 21.76 -2.80
N PRO A 230 26.29 21.53 -2.49
CA PRO A 230 26.74 20.26 -1.91
C PRO A 230 26.07 19.92 -0.58
N ALA A 231 25.84 20.93 0.28
CA ALA A 231 25.16 20.71 1.56
C ALA A 231 23.69 20.29 1.35
N ILE A 232 22.97 20.92 0.42
CA ILE A 232 21.60 20.53 0.03
C ILE A 232 21.62 19.10 -0.53
N LEU A 233 22.55 18.79 -1.43
CA LEU A 233 22.68 17.45 -2.00
C LEU A 233 22.90 16.40 -0.91
N LEU A 234 23.81 16.62 0.03
CA LEU A 234 24.10 15.70 1.11
C LEU A 234 22.89 15.50 2.02
N SER A 235 22.26 16.59 2.46
CA SER A 235 21.04 16.53 3.28
C SER A 235 19.89 15.83 2.59
N ALA A 236 19.66 16.13 1.32
CA ALA A 236 18.62 15.48 0.52
C ALA A 236 18.91 13.99 0.34
N SER A 237 20.17 13.62 0.06
CA SER A 237 20.56 12.22 -0.11
C SER A 237 20.29 11.41 1.15
N THR A 238 20.57 11.93 2.35
CA THR A 238 20.24 11.24 3.60
C THR A 238 18.76 11.02 3.77
N THR A 239 17.94 12.04 3.46
CA THR A 239 16.47 11.93 3.52
C THR A 239 15.93 10.94 2.49
N ILE A 240 16.40 11.02 1.25
CA ILE A 240 16.03 10.12 0.16
C ILE A 240 16.40 8.67 0.54
N CYS A 241 17.62 8.41 1.01
CA CYS A 241 18.04 7.07 1.45
C CYS A 241 17.16 6.54 2.58
N SER A 242 16.84 7.37 3.57
CA SER A 242 16.00 6.97 4.70
C SER A 242 14.60 6.52 4.24
N PHE A 243 13.95 7.29 3.38
CA PHE A 243 12.62 6.93 2.88
C PHE A 243 12.65 5.80 1.85
N SER A 244 13.76 5.66 1.09
CA SER A 244 13.95 4.57 0.14
C SER A 244 13.98 3.20 0.80
N THR A 245 14.35 3.10 2.08
CA THR A 245 14.30 1.83 2.82
C THR A 245 12.90 1.25 2.91
N LEU A 246 11.86 2.10 2.87
CA LEU A 246 10.46 1.65 2.84
C LEU A 246 10.13 0.87 1.56
N ALA A 247 10.84 1.15 0.46
CA ALA A 247 10.63 0.43 -0.81
C ALA A 247 10.99 -1.06 -0.73
N ILE A 248 11.85 -1.45 0.24
CA ILE A 248 12.28 -2.84 0.47
C ILE A 248 11.27 -3.60 1.35
N SER A 249 10.24 -2.93 1.86
CA SER A 249 9.23 -3.54 2.73
C SER A 249 8.49 -4.69 2.01
N GLY A 250 8.25 -5.80 2.70
CA GLY A 250 7.39 -6.88 2.21
C GLY A 250 5.90 -6.51 2.10
N HIS A 251 5.48 -5.39 2.69
CA HIS A 251 4.12 -4.89 2.58
C HIS A 251 3.97 -3.98 1.36
N GLN A 252 3.13 -4.36 0.38
CA GLN A 252 2.97 -3.68 -0.90
C GLN A 252 2.67 -2.18 -0.78
N GLY A 253 1.78 -1.79 0.15
CA GLY A 253 1.45 -0.38 0.38
C GLY A 253 2.64 0.45 0.85
N THR A 254 3.41 -0.07 1.81
CA THR A 254 4.62 0.58 2.35
C THR A 254 5.71 0.67 1.29
N SER A 255 5.91 -0.40 0.52
CA SER A 255 6.86 -0.42 -0.59
C SER A 255 6.51 0.61 -1.66
N SER A 256 5.25 0.67 -2.07
CA SER A 256 4.74 1.66 -3.04
C SER A 256 4.94 3.11 -2.54
N MET A 257 4.69 3.37 -1.26
CA MET A 257 4.96 4.68 -0.64
C MET A 257 6.44 5.03 -0.67
N GLY A 258 7.32 4.08 -0.33
CA GLY A 258 8.77 4.27 -0.35
C GLY A 258 9.30 4.60 -1.76
N ILE A 259 8.83 3.88 -2.78
CA ILE A 259 9.18 4.14 -4.19
C ILE A 259 8.73 5.54 -4.59
N LEU A 260 7.49 5.94 -4.27
CA LEU A 260 6.98 7.25 -4.64
C LEU A 260 7.73 8.38 -3.92
N LEU A 261 8.07 8.21 -2.63
CA LEU A 261 8.90 9.18 -1.90
C LEU A 261 10.31 9.28 -2.47
N PHE A 262 10.94 8.17 -2.85
CA PHE A 262 12.23 8.18 -3.52
C PHE A 262 12.19 9.02 -4.81
N ILE A 263 11.23 8.75 -5.68
CA ILE A 263 11.07 9.48 -6.96
C ILE A 263 10.79 10.96 -6.68
N SER A 264 9.83 11.26 -5.82
CA SER A 264 9.37 12.62 -5.59
C SER A 264 10.42 13.51 -4.95
N LEU A 265 11.14 13.03 -3.94
CA LEU A 265 12.23 13.78 -3.30
C LEU A 265 13.42 13.96 -4.25
N THR A 266 13.75 12.95 -5.06
CA THR A 266 14.80 13.04 -6.08
C THR A 266 14.44 14.07 -7.13
N MET A 267 13.21 14.07 -7.66
CA MET A 267 12.77 15.04 -8.65
C MET A 267 12.70 16.47 -8.10
N THR A 268 12.29 16.60 -6.85
CA THR A 268 12.30 17.93 -6.18
C THR A 268 13.72 18.42 -5.92
N LEU A 269 14.66 17.54 -5.59
CA LEU A 269 16.08 17.89 -5.49
C LEU A 269 16.64 18.37 -6.83
N ILE A 270 16.38 17.63 -7.90
CA ILE A 270 16.80 18.01 -9.27
C ILE A 270 16.17 19.35 -9.66
N SER A 271 14.88 19.53 -9.39
CA SER A 271 14.20 20.81 -9.63
C SER A 271 14.88 21.94 -8.88
N SER A 272 15.25 21.74 -7.63
CA SER A 272 15.86 22.77 -6.78
C SER A 272 17.30 23.12 -7.17
N LEU A 273 18.09 22.18 -7.66
CA LEU A 273 19.48 22.41 -8.00
C LEU A 273 19.68 22.81 -9.47
N ILE A 274 18.77 22.43 -10.38
CA ILE A 274 18.90 22.69 -11.82
C ILE A 274 17.88 23.73 -12.27
N PHE A 275 16.59 23.52 -12.06
CA PHE A 275 15.56 24.42 -12.59
C PHE A 275 15.45 25.71 -11.80
N LEU A 276 15.62 25.69 -10.48
CA LEU A 276 15.57 26.94 -9.69
C LEU A 276 16.63 27.99 -10.11
N PRO A 277 17.92 27.64 -10.28
CA PRO A 277 18.90 28.59 -10.85
C PRO A 277 18.52 29.13 -12.23
N LEU A 278 17.96 28.27 -13.10
CA LEU A 278 17.50 28.68 -14.42
C LEU A 278 16.34 29.69 -14.34
N MET A 279 15.39 29.46 -13.44
CA MET A 279 14.25 30.33 -13.19
C MET A 279 14.73 31.69 -12.66
N ILE A 280 15.65 31.71 -11.71
CA ILE A 280 16.24 32.97 -11.20
C ILE A 280 16.86 33.79 -12.32
N LYS A 281 17.61 33.15 -13.22
CA LYS A 281 18.25 33.79 -14.37
C LYS A 281 17.22 34.28 -15.38
N MET A 282 16.21 33.47 -15.71
CA MET A 282 15.18 33.78 -16.70
C MET A 282 14.30 34.98 -16.28
N PHE A 283 13.85 34.97 -15.03
CA PHE A 283 12.97 36.03 -14.50
C PHE A 283 13.73 37.23 -13.95
N LYS A 284 15.08 37.29 -14.11
CA LYS A 284 15.94 38.36 -13.64
C LYS A 284 15.62 38.82 -12.20
N ILE A 285 15.44 37.84 -11.31
CA ILE A 285 15.09 38.15 -9.94
C ILE A 285 16.28 38.81 -9.27
N SER A 286 16.07 40.05 -8.86
CA SER A 286 17.10 40.81 -8.11
C SER A 286 17.03 40.36 -6.64
N SER A 287 18.19 40.06 -6.07
CA SER A 287 18.31 39.98 -4.62
C SER A 287 18.16 41.38 -4.03
N ARG A 288 17.35 41.51 -3.00
CA ARG A 288 17.32 42.73 -2.17
C ARG A 288 18.59 42.85 -1.37
#